data_aaac487f9a95c0570e233031059a3e3a
#
_entry.id   aaac487f9a95c0570e233031059a3e3a
#
_cell.length_a   1.000
_cell.length_b   1.000
_cell.length_c   1.000
_cell.angle_alpha   90.00
_cell.angle_beta   90.00
_cell.angle_gamma   90.00
#
_symmetry.space_group_name_H-M   'P 1'
#
loop_
_entity.id
_entity.type
_entity.pdbx_description
1 polymer ?
#
loop_
_entity_poly.entity_id
_entity_poly.type
_entity_poly.pdbx_seq_one_letter_code
_entity_poly.pdbx_strand_id
1 'polypeptide(L)'
;MDKKVTKVAENPQAARNLRAFQLIWLTQLVARVGNGMTAFGLGVFVYQETGQTTPGALIMLAAFLPGLLLAPLAGVLVDRFDRRLMMIHSDTLSAIGLAALLGAFYLGFREVWVICACVAFSSVFEALLDPAYRATVTDLLTPEQYARASGMTQLAAAAQYLISPAVAGLVMVQFGINAVLMIDVATMVTTVSFTVIVWRTIKAEPKPVEQGFWEWDGMPRGISSGRPDDDAAAGVFCATG
;
A
#
# COMPACT_ATOMS: atom_id res chain seq x y z
N MET A 1 -25.18 19.57 -16.21
CA MET A 1 -24.04 18.89 -15.59
C MET A 1 -24.26 17.38 -15.41
N ASP A 2 -25.31 16.81 -15.95
CA ASP A 2 -25.84 15.46 -15.58
C ASP A 2 -25.62 14.34 -16.63
N LYS A 3 -25.18 14.67 -17.83
CA LYS A 3 -24.95 13.67 -18.91
C LYS A 3 -23.61 12.95 -18.88
N LYS A 4 -22.60 13.44 -18.12
CA LYS A 4 -21.30 12.77 -18.00
C LYS A 4 -21.30 11.66 -16.93
N VAL A 5 -22.11 11.82 -15.89
CA VAL A 5 -22.20 10.84 -14.79
C VAL A 5 -22.91 9.56 -15.25
N THR A 6 -23.92 9.68 -16.11
CA THR A 6 -24.66 8.54 -16.67
C THR A 6 -23.84 7.70 -17.66
N LYS A 7 -22.89 8.29 -18.40
CA LYS A 7 -22.06 7.56 -19.36
C LYS A 7 -20.98 6.66 -18.71
N VAL A 8 -20.55 6.95 -17.47
CA VAL A 8 -19.58 6.10 -16.74
C VAL A 8 -20.25 4.81 -16.24
N ALA A 9 -21.56 4.84 -15.98
CA ALA A 9 -22.32 3.66 -15.57
C ALA A 9 -22.58 2.67 -16.73
N GLU A 10 -22.44 3.09 -17.98
CA GLU A 10 -22.70 2.25 -19.16
C GLU A 10 -21.48 1.51 -19.70
N ASN A 11 -20.28 1.72 -19.14
CA ASN A 11 -19.11 0.97 -19.56
C ASN A 11 -18.95 -0.29 -18.66
N PRO A 12 -19.28 -1.50 -19.17
CA PRO A 12 -19.24 -2.73 -18.39
C PRO A 12 -17.84 -3.05 -17.87
N GLN A 13 -16.81 -2.53 -18.53
CA GLN A 13 -15.40 -2.68 -18.10
C GLN A 13 -15.09 -1.81 -16.88
N ALA A 14 -15.55 -0.57 -16.85
CA ALA A 14 -15.38 0.33 -15.71
C ALA A 14 -16.13 -0.18 -14.47
N ALA A 15 -17.33 -0.74 -14.65
CA ALA A 15 -18.10 -1.35 -13.57
C ALA A 15 -17.42 -2.62 -13.02
N ARG A 16 -16.81 -3.44 -13.88
CA ARG A 16 -16.06 -4.64 -13.48
C ARG A 16 -14.79 -4.27 -12.72
N ASN A 17 -14.06 -3.26 -13.15
CA ASN A 17 -12.86 -2.76 -12.50
C ASN A 17 -13.18 -2.18 -11.11
N LEU A 18 -14.28 -1.48 -10.97
CA LEU A 18 -14.73 -0.94 -9.68
C LEU A 18 -15.08 -2.07 -8.69
N ARG A 19 -15.78 -3.12 -9.13
CA ARG A 19 -16.05 -4.30 -8.28
C ARG A 19 -14.77 -5.02 -7.86
N ALA A 20 -13.83 -5.16 -8.77
CA ALA A 20 -12.52 -5.73 -8.47
C ALA A 20 -11.76 -4.91 -7.41
N PHE A 21 -11.76 -3.59 -7.57
CA PHE A 21 -11.19 -2.69 -6.56
C PHE A 21 -11.88 -2.86 -5.20
N GLN A 22 -13.21 -2.89 -5.16
CA GLN A 22 -13.96 -3.04 -3.90
C GLN A 22 -13.63 -4.36 -3.18
N LEU A 23 -13.47 -5.46 -3.95
CA LEU A 23 -13.07 -6.75 -3.38
C LEU A 23 -11.64 -6.70 -2.82
N ILE A 24 -10.68 -6.16 -3.57
CA ILE A 24 -9.30 -6.01 -3.11
C ILE A 24 -9.26 -5.09 -1.89
N TRP A 25 -10.01 -3.99 -1.90
CA TRP A 25 -10.09 -3.07 -0.77
C TRP A 25 -10.64 -3.73 0.48
N LEU A 26 -11.71 -4.53 0.35
CA LEU A 26 -12.31 -5.22 1.49
C LEU A 26 -11.35 -6.24 2.11
N THR A 27 -10.63 -7.00 1.28
CA THR A 27 -9.63 -7.95 1.79
C THR A 27 -8.46 -7.24 2.47
N GLN A 28 -8.01 -6.13 1.90
CA GLN A 28 -6.96 -5.29 2.51
C GLN A 28 -7.44 -4.61 3.81
N LEU A 29 -8.70 -4.21 3.90
CA LEU A 29 -9.28 -3.70 5.16
C LEU A 29 -9.21 -4.75 6.26
N VAL A 30 -9.62 -5.99 5.97
CA VAL A 30 -9.59 -7.09 6.94
C VAL A 30 -8.16 -7.40 7.38
N ALA A 31 -7.21 -7.46 6.44
CA ALA A 31 -5.80 -7.67 6.74
C ALA A 31 -5.21 -6.54 7.62
N ARG A 32 -5.53 -5.28 7.31
CA ARG A 32 -5.08 -4.14 8.11
C ARG A 32 -5.62 -4.18 9.54
N VAL A 33 -6.88 -4.57 9.73
CA VAL A 33 -7.45 -4.75 11.07
C VAL A 33 -6.73 -5.86 11.82
N GLY A 34 -6.49 -7.01 11.20
CA GLY A 34 -5.73 -8.13 11.79
C GLY A 34 -4.33 -7.69 12.22
N ASN A 35 -3.60 -7.03 11.33
CA ASN A 35 -2.26 -6.50 11.58
C ASN A 35 -2.23 -5.47 12.72
N GLY A 36 -3.22 -4.57 12.77
CA GLY A 36 -3.40 -3.65 13.89
C GLY A 36 -3.68 -4.36 15.22
N MET A 37 -4.45 -5.47 15.18
CA MET A 37 -4.69 -6.30 16.38
C MET A 37 -3.39 -6.94 16.88
N THR A 38 -2.56 -7.46 16.00
CA THR A 38 -1.25 -8.04 16.35
C THR A 38 -0.32 -6.98 16.93
N ALA A 39 -0.22 -5.80 16.30
CA ALA A 39 0.63 -4.72 16.79
C ALA A 39 0.24 -4.26 18.21
N PHE A 40 -1.05 -4.05 18.45
CA PHE A 40 -1.56 -3.71 19.76
C PHE A 40 -1.38 -4.85 20.77
N GLY A 41 -1.76 -6.06 20.37
CA GLY A 41 -1.70 -7.26 21.22
C GLY A 41 -0.29 -7.59 21.69
N LEU A 42 0.71 -7.50 20.80
CA LEU A 42 2.12 -7.70 21.14
C LEU A 42 2.62 -6.64 22.12
N GLY A 43 2.23 -5.36 21.92
CA GLY A 43 2.58 -4.29 22.85
C GLY A 43 2.07 -4.55 24.28
N VAL A 44 0.79 -4.94 24.40
CA VAL A 44 0.17 -5.27 25.67
C VAL A 44 0.78 -6.54 26.29
N PHE A 45 0.96 -7.59 25.48
CA PHE A 45 1.57 -8.84 25.92
C PHE A 45 2.96 -8.64 26.53
N VAL A 46 3.82 -7.93 25.82
CA VAL A 46 5.21 -7.71 26.28
C VAL A 46 5.24 -6.81 27.53
N TYR A 47 4.32 -5.85 27.63
CA TYR A 47 4.18 -5.05 28.84
C TYR A 47 3.72 -5.90 30.04
N GLN A 48 2.81 -6.85 29.83
CA GLN A 48 2.37 -7.77 30.89
C GLN A 48 3.47 -8.71 31.37
N GLU A 49 4.32 -9.20 30.43
CA GLU A 49 5.43 -10.11 30.76
C GLU A 49 6.63 -9.41 31.42
N THR A 50 6.94 -8.18 30.99
CA THR A 50 8.18 -7.51 31.40
C THR A 50 7.97 -6.42 32.45
N GLY A 51 6.73 -5.89 32.59
CA GLY A 51 6.43 -4.71 33.39
C GLY A 51 7.06 -3.41 32.87
N GLN A 52 7.66 -3.45 31.68
CA GLN A 52 8.39 -2.33 31.08
C GLN A 52 7.77 -1.90 29.75
N THR A 53 7.84 -0.59 29.48
CA THR A 53 7.34 -0.04 28.18
C THR A 53 8.40 -0.09 27.08
N THR A 54 9.69 -0.14 27.43
CA THR A 54 10.79 -0.13 26.46
C THR A 54 10.75 -1.29 25.46
N PRO A 55 10.46 -2.54 25.85
CA PRO A 55 10.35 -3.64 24.91
C PRO A 55 9.20 -3.44 23.90
N GLY A 56 8.06 -2.88 24.35
CA GLY A 56 6.96 -2.54 23.44
C GLY A 56 7.35 -1.47 22.41
N ALA A 57 8.13 -0.47 22.84
CA ALA A 57 8.66 0.55 21.93
C ALA A 57 9.63 -0.05 20.89
N LEU A 58 10.46 -1.04 21.28
CA LEU A 58 11.35 -1.75 20.35
C LEU A 58 10.56 -2.54 19.30
N ILE A 59 9.47 -3.19 19.68
CA ILE A 59 8.59 -3.89 18.74
C ILE A 59 7.94 -2.89 17.75
N MET A 60 7.46 -1.74 18.24
CA MET A 60 6.94 -0.68 17.38
C MET A 60 8.00 -0.13 16.42
N LEU A 61 9.24 0.04 16.90
CA LEU A 61 10.35 0.45 16.06
C LEU A 61 10.65 -0.61 14.98
N ALA A 62 10.68 -1.89 15.36
CA ALA A 62 10.86 -3.01 14.43
C ALA A 62 9.75 -3.09 13.37
N ALA A 63 8.52 -2.73 13.74
CA ALA A 63 7.40 -2.67 12.82
C ALA A 63 7.48 -1.48 11.85
N PHE A 64 7.99 -0.34 12.28
CA PHE A 64 7.95 0.89 11.50
C PHE A 64 9.24 1.17 10.73
N LEU A 65 10.40 0.89 11.32
CA LEU A 65 11.70 1.25 10.77
C LEU A 65 11.99 0.64 9.40
N PRO A 66 11.72 -0.66 9.14
CA PRO A 66 11.95 -1.23 7.81
C PRO A 66 11.13 -0.54 6.73
N GLY A 67 9.87 -0.21 7.03
CA GLY A 67 8.99 0.52 6.12
C GLY A 67 9.53 1.89 5.74
N LEU A 68 10.02 2.63 6.72
CA LEU A 68 10.61 3.96 6.50
C LEU A 68 11.88 3.90 5.66
N LEU A 69 12.78 2.96 5.95
CA LEU A 69 14.06 2.81 5.25
C LEU A 69 13.88 2.30 3.82
N LEU A 70 12.88 1.43 3.61
CA LEU A 70 12.62 0.83 2.30
C LEU A 70 11.67 1.66 1.42
N ALA A 71 11.00 2.67 1.96
CA ALA A 71 10.03 3.48 1.21
C ALA A 71 10.56 4.02 -0.13
N PRO A 72 11.81 4.57 -0.22
CA PRO A 72 12.35 5.04 -1.50
C PRO A 72 12.60 3.89 -2.49
N LEU A 73 13.07 2.74 -1.98
CA LEU A 73 13.34 1.55 -2.79
C LEU A 73 12.06 0.86 -3.24
N ALA A 74 11.04 0.86 -2.39
CA ALA A 74 9.75 0.25 -2.68
C ALA A 74 9.08 0.89 -3.90
N GLY A 75 9.13 2.21 -4.04
CA GLY A 75 8.65 2.91 -5.23
C GLY A 75 9.34 2.44 -6.50
N VAL A 76 10.68 2.40 -6.50
CA VAL A 76 11.47 1.96 -7.67
C VAL A 76 11.19 0.48 -8.02
N LEU A 77 11.02 -0.38 -7.01
CA LEU A 77 10.72 -1.80 -7.25
C LEU A 77 9.33 -1.97 -7.89
N VAL A 78 8.33 -1.26 -7.40
CA VAL A 78 6.96 -1.33 -7.92
C VAL A 78 6.87 -0.83 -9.36
N ASP A 79 7.72 0.12 -9.75
CA ASP A 79 7.77 0.61 -11.12
C ASP A 79 8.47 -0.37 -12.08
N ARG A 80 9.36 -1.24 -11.57
CA ARG A 80 10.12 -2.22 -12.37
C ARG A 80 9.46 -3.59 -12.49
N PHE A 81 8.67 -3.98 -11.51
CA PHE A 81 8.06 -5.30 -11.45
C PHE A 81 6.54 -5.23 -11.66
N ASP A 82 5.95 -6.37 -12.02
CA ASP A 82 4.49 -6.49 -12.11
C ASP A 82 3.86 -6.22 -10.72
N ARG A 83 3.09 -5.14 -10.64
CA ARG A 83 2.43 -4.66 -9.42
C ARG A 83 1.58 -5.73 -8.74
N ARG A 84 0.98 -6.63 -9.52
CA ARG A 84 0.14 -7.73 -9.03
C ARG A 84 0.96 -8.79 -8.34
N LEU A 85 2.07 -9.19 -8.98
CA LEU A 85 3.01 -10.15 -8.39
C LEU A 85 3.62 -9.57 -7.12
N MET A 86 3.97 -8.29 -7.13
CA MET A 86 4.48 -7.60 -5.94
C MET A 86 3.50 -7.67 -4.78
N MET A 87 2.20 -7.37 -4.99
CA MET A 87 1.18 -7.47 -3.94
C MET A 87 1.09 -8.89 -3.38
N ILE A 88 0.98 -9.91 -4.24
CA ILE A 88 0.85 -11.31 -3.81
C ILE A 88 2.09 -11.76 -3.04
N HIS A 89 3.29 -11.43 -3.53
CA HIS A 89 4.53 -11.82 -2.84
C HIS A 89 4.69 -11.09 -1.51
N SER A 90 4.37 -9.79 -1.46
CA SER A 90 4.43 -9.01 -0.22
C SER A 90 3.48 -9.55 0.83
N ASP A 91 2.21 -9.76 0.49
CA ASP A 91 1.22 -10.35 1.40
C ASP A 91 1.64 -11.76 1.86
N THR A 92 2.16 -12.60 0.94
CA THR A 92 2.56 -13.97 1.26
C THR A 92 3.77 -14.01 2.19
N LEU A 93 4.80 -13.21 1.92
CA LEU A 93 6.02 -13.18 2.73
C LEU A 93 5.78 -12.54 4.09
N SER A 94 4.92 -11.50 4.16
CA SER A 94 4.47 -10.95 5.43
C SER A 94 3.70 -11.99 6.26
N ALA A 95 2.79 -12.74 5.63
CA ALA A 95 2.06 -13.83 6.28
C ALA A 95 3.00 -14.94 6.81
N ILE A 96 4.07 -15.27 6.10
CA ILE A 96 5.10 -16.22 6.57
C ILE A 96 5.79 -15.70 7.83
N GLY A 97 6.17 -14.43 7.86
CA GLY A 97 6.77 -13.81 9.05
C GLY A 97 5.85 -13.86 10.26
N LEU A 98 4.57 -13.58 10.06
CA LEU A 98 3.56 -13.66 11.11
C LEU A 98 3.29 -15.11 11.56
N ALA A 99 3.25 -16.06 10.62
CA ALA A 99 3.13 -17.48 10.93
C ALA A 99 4.37 -18.01 11.70
N ALA A 100 5.56 -17.52 11.37
CA ALA A 100 6.78 -17.82 12.12
C ALA A 100 6.71 -17.29 13.55
N LEU A 101 6.18 -16.09 13.75
CA LEU A 101 5.94 -15.53 15.08
C LEU A 101 4.95 -16.37 15.88
N LEU A 102 3.82 -16.75 15.27
CA LEU A 102 2.85 -17.66 15.91
C LEU A 102 3.50 -19.00 16.28
N GLY A 103 4.28 -19.59 15.38
CA GLY A 103 5.03 -20.82 15.64
C GLY A 103 6.02 -20.68 16.80
N ALA A 104 6.75 -19.55 16.87
CA ALA A 104 7.65 -19.26 17.98
C ALA A 104 6.90 -19.21 19.31
N PHE A 105 5.73 -18.61 19.37
CA PHE A 105 4.89 -18.58 20.57
C PHE A 105 4.41 -19.97 21.01
N TYR A 106 4.07 -20.83 20.06
CA TYR A 106 3.70 -22.23 20.38
C TYR A 106 4.88 -23.06 20.87
N LEU A 107 6.09 -22.77 20.39
CA LEU A 107 7.32 -23.42 20.83
C LEU A 107 7.86 -22.86 22.16
N GLY A 108 7.21 -21.82 22.70
CA GLY A 108 7.61 -21.19 23.97
C GLY A 108 8.67 -20.09 23.82
N PHE A 109 9.10 -19.74 22.61
CA PHE A 109 10.01 -18.63 22.36
C PHE A 109 9.26 -17.30 22.41
N ARG A 110 9.36 -16.61 23.55
CA ARG A 110 8.65 -15.35 23.82
C ARG A 110 9.58 -14.18 24.06
N GLU A 111 10.87 -14.37 23.73
CA GLU A 111 11.88 -13.33 23.89
C GLU A 111 11.58 -12.16 22.96
N VAL A 112 11.76 -10.94 23.46
CA VAL A 112 11.53 -9.70 22.74
C VAL A 112 12.27 -9.66 21.40
N TRP A 113 13.48 -10.22 21.36
CA TRP A 113 14.29 -10.25 20.13
C TRP A 113 13.69 -11.12 19.03
N VAL A 114 13.09 -12.25 19.40
CA VAL A 114 12.39 -13.13 18.45
C VAL A 114 11.16 -12.41 17.89
N ILE A 115 10.40 -11.75 18.76
CA ILE A 115 9.24 -10.95 18.35
C ILE A 115 9.69 -9.83 17.40
N CYS A 116 10.71 -9.05 17.78
CA CYS A 116 11.24 -7.97 16.94
C CYS A 116 11.72 -8.49 15.57
N ALA A 117 12.42 -9.62 15.52
CA ALA A 117 12.91 -10.19 14.28
C ALA A 117 11.77 -10.62 13.34
N CYS A 118 10.76 -11.31 13.85
CA CYS A 118 9.59 -11.72 13.05
C CYS A 118 8.78 -10.52 12.57
N VAL A 119 8.55 -9.53 13.44
CA VAL A 119 7.82 -8.31 13.12
C VAL A 119 8.59 -7.49 12.09
N ALA A 120 9.91 -7.29 12.25
CA ALA A 120 10.73 -6.58 11.28
C ALA A 120 10.72 -7.28 9.92
N PHE A 121 10.82 -8.62 9.91
CA PHE A 121 10.71 -9.39 8.67
C PHE A 121 9.39 -9.15 7.95
N SER A 122 8.25 -9.26 8.63
CA SER A 122 6.94 -8.97 8.05
C SER A 122 6.84 -7.54 7.52
N SER A 123 7.35 -6.56 8.29
CA SER A 123 7.29 -5.13 7.95
C SER A 123 8.10 -4.77 6.71
N VAL A 124 9.18 -5.48 6.41
CA VAL A 124 9.93 -5.32 5.15
C VAL A 124 9.02 -5.54 3.94
N PHE A 125 8.21 -6.58 3.97
CA PHE A 125 7.33 -6.92 2.86
C PHE A 125 6.08 -6.05 2.84
N GLU A 126 5.55 -5.66 3.98
CA GLU A 126 4.44 -4.70 4.06
C GLU A 126 4.81 -3.33 3.48
N ALA A 127 6.07 -2.92 3.61
CA ALA A 127 6.57 -1.69 3.00
C ALA A 127 6.46 -1.68 1.47
N LEU A 128 6.50 -2.84 0.83
CA LEU A 128 6.34 -2.99 -0.62
C LEU A 128 4.86 -3.04 -1.04
N LEU A 129 3.98 -3.46 -0.13
CA LEU A 129 2.56 -3.63 -0.41
C LEU A 129 1.86 -2.30 -0.67
N ASP A 130 2.09 -1.28 0.16
CA ASP A 130 1.41 0.02 0.06
C ASP A 130 1.62 0.72 -1.30
N PRO A 131 2.86 0.88 -1.82
CA PRO A 131 3.05 1.49 -3.14
C PRO A 131 2.51 0.61 -4.27
N ALA A 132 2.63 -0.73 -4.17
CA ALA A 132 2.06 -1.65 -5.16
C ALA A 132 0.53 -1.56 -5.21
N TYR A 133 -0.12 -1.48 -4.05
CA TYR A 133 -1.57 -1.29 -3.95
C TYR A 133 -2.02 0.03 -4.55
N ARG A 134 -1.37 1.16 -4.20
CA ARG A 134 -1.70 2.49 -4.74
C ARG A 134 -1.53 2.53 -6.26
N ALA A 135 -0.45 1.98 -6.78
CA ALA A 135 -0.20 1.90 -8.22
C ALA A 135 -1.26 1.04 -8.93
N THR A 136 -1.69 -0.07 -8.31
CA THR A 136 -2.78 -0.92 -8.84
C THR A 136 -4.12 -0.17 -8.87
N VAL A 137 -4.40 0.61 -7.83
CA VAL A 137 -5.64 1.42 -7.76
C VAL A 137 -5.69 2.46 -8.88
N THR A 138 -4.56 3.13 -9.17
CA THR A 138 -4.49 4.08 -10.29
C THR A 138 -4.67 3.45 -11.66
N ASP A 139 -4.22 2.20 -11.84
CA ASP A 139 -4.39 1.48 -13.11
C ASP A 139 -5.83 0.98 -13.34
N LEU A 140 -6.53 0.66 -12.26
CA LEU A 140 -7.88 0.09 -12.35
C LEU A 140 -8.98 1.14 -12.46
N LEU A 141 -8.77 2.33 -11.92
CA LEU A 141 -9.82 3.31 -11.71
C LEU A 141 -9.65 4.54 -12.62
N THR A 142 -10.80 5.17 -12.94
CA THR A 142 -10.81 6.48 -13.60
C THR A 142 -10.46 7.59 -12.60
N PRO A 143 -10.03 8.79 -13.06
CA PRO A 143 -9.72 9.91 -12.18
C PRO A 143 -10.84 10.27 -11.20
N GLU A 144 -12.09 10.18 -11.64
CA GLU A 144 -13.27 10.47 -10.81
C GLU A 144 -13.48 9.40 -9.72
N GLN A 145 -13.19 8.13 -10.05
CA GLN A 145 -13.30 7.01 -9.11
C GLN A 145 -12.12 6.99 -8.13
N TYR A 146 -10.95 7.50 -8.54
CA TYR A 146 -9.75 7.53 -7.72
C TYR A 146 -9.90 8.35 -6.43
N ALA A 147 -10.58 9.50 -6.49
CA ALA A 147 -10.85 10.32 -5.30
C ALA A 147 -11.66 9.54 -4.24
N ARG A 148 -12.67 8.79 -4.69
CA ARG A 148 -13.47 7.92 -3.81
C ARG A 148 -12.65 6.75 -3.25
N ALA A 149 -11.86 6.11 -4.08
CA ALA A 149 -10.98 5.02 -3.69
C ALA A 149 -9.94 5.45 -2.66
N SER A 150 -9.36 6.64 -2.82
CA SER A 150 -8.43 7.24 -1.87
C SER A 150 -9.08 7.45 -0.50
N GLY A 151 -10.33 7.95 -0.47
CA GLY A 151 -11.10 8.08 0.77
C GLY A 151 -11.36 6.73 1.44
N MET A 152 -11.71 5.70 0.68
CA MET A 152 -11.90 4.34 1.19
C MET A 152 -10.59 3.75 1.76
N THR A 153 -9.46 4.01 1.12
CA THR A 153 -8.13 3.57 1.61
C THR A 153 -7.78 4.24 2.94
N GLN A 154 -8.09 5.53 3.10
CA GLN A 154 -7.88 6.24 4.36
C GLN A 154 -8.81 5.72 5.46
N LEU A 155 -10.05 5.37 5.13
CA LEU A 155 -10.97 4.70 6.07
C LEU A 155 -10.41 3.36 6.56
N ALA A 156 -9.81 2.56 5.67
CA ALA A 156 -9.17 1.31 6.05
C ALA A 156 -7.98 1.54 7.00
N ALA A 157 -7.17 2.56 6.75
CA ALA A 157 -6.08 2.95 7.63
C ALA A 157 -6.60 3.43 9.01
N ALA A 158 -7.66 4.24 9.03
CA ALA A 158 -8.29 4.68 10.29
C ALA A 158 -8.87 3.50 11.09
N ALA A 159 -9.50 2.53 10.41
CA ALA A 159 -10.04 1.32 11.04
C ALA A 159 -8.94 0.51 11.75
N GLN A 160 -7.75 0.42 11.17
CA GLN A 160 -6.59 -0.22 11.78
C GLN A 160 -6.25 0.37 13.16
N TYR A 161 -6.33 1.68 13.32
CA TYR A 161 -5.97 2.35 14.56
C TYR A 161 -7.12 2.46 15.58
N LEU A 162 -8.36 2.50 15.12
CA LEU A 162 -9.53 2.69 15.99
C LEU A 162 -10.19 1.37 16.39
N ILE A 163 -10.38 0.45 15.44
CA ILE A 163 -11.10 -0.81 15.65
C ILE A 163 -10.18 -1.88 16.22
N SER A 164 -8.95 -1.98 15.71
CA SER A 164 -8.05 -3.06 16.07
C SER A 164 -7.70 -3.12 17.56
N PRO A 165 -7.42 -2.02 18.29
CA PRO A 165 -7.14 -2.08 19.72
C PRO A 165 -8.33 -2.58 20.53
N ALA A 166 -9.55 -2.17 20.18
CA ALA A 166 -10.76 -2.60 20.88
C ALA A 166 -11.00 -4.11 20.69
N VAL A 167 -10.92 -4.60 19.45
CA VAL A 167 -11.10 -6.02 19.14
C VAL A 167 -9.96 -6.85 19.73
N ALA A 168 -8.71 -6.41 19.61
CA ALA A 168 -7.56 -7.09 20.18
C ALA A 168 -7.66 -7.17 21.71
N GLY A 169 -8.06 -6.10 22.39
CA GLY A 169 -8.25 -6.10 23.82
C GLY A 169 -9.29 -7.12 24.29
N LEU A 170 -10.44 -7.20 23.61
CA LEU A 170 -11.47 -8.19 23.91
C LEU A 170 -10.98 -9.62 23.68
N VAL A 171 -10.31 -9.89 22.58
CA VAL A 171 -9.77 -11.22 22.25
C VAL A 171 -8.67 -11.62 23.23
N MET A 172 -7.77 -10.70 23.58
CA MET A 172 -6.68 -10.95 24.52
C MET A 172 -7.17 -11.33 25.91
N VAL A 173 -8.19 -10.65 26.43
CA VAL A 173 -8.75 -10.92 27.77
C VAL A 173 -9.38 -12.31 27.84
N GLN A 174 -10.00 -12.77 26.76
CA GLN A 174 -10.72 -14.06 26.76
C GLN A 174 -9.85 -15.24 26.31
N PHE A 175 -8.98 -15.04 25.31
CA PHE A 175 -8.29 -16.12 24.61
C PHE A 175 -6.76 -15.95 24.58
N GLY A 176 -6.26 -14.81 25.09
CA GLY A 176 -4.82 -14.53 25.09
C GLY A 176 -4.24 -14.11 23.75
N ILE A 177 -2.92 -13.85 23.73
CA ILE A 177 -2.20 -13.34 22.57
C ILE A 177 -2.16 -14.34 21.39
N ASN A 178 -2.12 -15.64 21.67
CA ASN A 178 -2.09 -16.65 20.62
C ASN A 178 -3.33 -16.60 19.72
N ALA A 179 -4.50 -16.30 20.30
CA ALA A 179 -5.73 -16.14 19.51
C ALA A 179 -5.69 -14.91 18.60
N VAL A 180 -5.10 -13.81 19.08
CA VAL A 180 -4.90 -12.60 18.26
C VAL A 180 -4.01 -12.92 17.06
N LEU A 181 -2.88 -13.58 17.28
CA LEU A 181 -1.96 -13.99 16.22
C LEU A 181 -2.62 -14.97 15.24
N MET A 182 -3.42 -15.93 15.73
CA MET A 182 -4.15 -16.88 14.87
C MET A 182 -5.17 -16.18 13.98
N ILE A 183 -5.90 -15.20 14.53
CA ILE A 183 -6.86 -14.41 13.76
C ILE A 183 -6.13 -13.63 12.66
N ASP A 184 -5.01 -13.01 12.98
CA ASP A 184 -4.24 -12.24 12.02
C ASP A 184 -3.66 -13.14 10.90
N VAL A 185 -3.06 -14.29 11.24
CA VAL A 185 -2.62 -15.28 10.25
C VAL A 185 -3.80 -15.72 9.36
N ALA A 186 -4.96 -15.99 9.93
CA ALA A 186 -6.14 -16.39 9.17
C ALA A 186 -6.62 -15.27 8.23
N THR A 187 -6.62 -14.02 8.66
CA THR A 187 -6.96 -12.86 7.82
C THR A 187 -5.97 -12.69 6.69
N MET A 188 -4.66 -12.85 6.93
CA MET A 188 -3.61 -12.78 5.91
C MET A 188 -3.76 -13.89 4.87
N VAL A 189 -3.96 -15.15 5.30
CA VAL A 189 -4.18 -16.27 4.36
C VAL A 189 -5.43 -16.05 3.52
N THR A 190 -6.49 -15.53 4.12
CA THR A 190 -7.73 -15.18 3.41
C THR A 190 -7.45 -14.09 2.37
N THR A 191 -6.74 -13.03 2.74
CA THR A 191 -6.39 -11.90 1.85
C THR A 191 -5.56 -12.37 0.67
N VAL A 192 -4.51 -13.17 0.90
CA VAL A 192 -3.68 -13.75 -0.18
C VAL A 192 -4.53 -14.58 -1.13
N SER A 193 -5.38 -15.47 -0.58
CA SER A 193 -6.24 -16.34 -1.37
C SER A 193 -7.20 -15.54 -2.24
N PHE A 194 -7.88 -14.54 -1.68
CA PHE A 194 -8.78 -13.67 -2.43
C PHE A 194 -8.06 -12.83 -3.47
N THR A 195 -6.90 -12.27 -3.14
CA THR A 195 -6.08 -11.50 -4.09
C THR A 195 -5.71 -12.36 -5.30
N VAL A 196 -5.26 -13.59 -5.07
CA VAL A 196 -4.93 -14.54 -6.15
C VAL A 196 -6.17 -14.88 -6.99
N ILE A 197 -7.32 -15.14 -6.37
CA ILE A 197 -8.57 -15.45 -7.09
C ILE A 197 -9.02 -14.28 -7.94
N VAL A 198 -9.04 -13.08 -7.36
CA VAL A 198 -9.42 -11.85 -8.07
C VAL A 198 -8.53 -11.65 -9.30
N TRP A 199 -7.22 -11.80 -9.15
CA TRP A 199 -6.29 -11.63 -10.27
C TRP A 199 -6.38 -12.72 -11.34
N ARG A 200 -6.70 -13.96 -10.98
CA ARG A 200 -6.96 -15.03 -11.96
C ARG A 200 -8.26 -14.79 -12.75
N THR A 201 -9.24 -14.14 -12.12
CA THR A 201 -10.54 -13.87 -12.75
C THR A 201 -10.52 -12.62 -13.63
N ILE A 202 -9.70 -11.61 -13.27
CA ILE A 202 -9.53 -10.41 -14.04
C ILE A 202 -8.40 -10.62 -15.04
N LYS A 203 -8.73 -10.98 -16.29
CA LYS A 203 -7.84 -10.85 -17.45
C LYS A 203 -7.66 -9.35 -17.77
N ALA A 204 -6.94 -8.62 -16.95
CA ALA A 204 -6.50 -7.29 -17.31
C ALA A 204 -5.21 -7.45 -18.11
N GLU A 205 -5.24 -7.03 -19.37
CA GLU A 205 -4.03 -6.86 -20.15
C GLU A 205 -3.12 -5.87 -19.45
N PRO A 206 -1.84 -6.19 -19.23
CA PRO A 206 -0.90 -5.22 -18.69
C PRO A 206 -0.88 -4.03 -19.65
N LYS A 207 -1.18 -2.84 -19.16
CA LYS A 207 -0.86 -1.64 -19.93
C LYS A 207 0.65 -1.66 -20.14
N PRO A 208 1.14 -1.49 -21.39
CA PRO A 208 2.56 -1.32 -21.61
C PRO A 208 3.03 -0.19 -20.69
N VAL A 209 4.10 -0.42 -19.95
CA VAL A 209 4.78 0.64 -19.22
C VAL A 209 5.16 1.66 -20.28
N GLU A 210 4.49 2.81 -20.32
CA GLU A 210 4.94 3.93 -21.12
C GLU A 210 6.32 4.32 -20.56
N GLN A 211 7.36 3.93 -21.28
CA GLN A 211 8.76 4.32 -21.05
C GLN A 211 8.94 5.81 -21.37
N GLY A 212 8.05 6.67 -20.89
CA GLY A 212 7.94 8.07 -21.31
C GLY A 212 8.33 9.11 -20.29
N PHE A 213 8.92 8.75 -19.14
CA PHE A 213 9.29 9.80 -18.16
C PHE A 213 10.68 10.43 -18.41
N TRP A 214 11.50 9.86 -19.29
CA TRP A 214 12.84 10.42 -19.60
C TRP A 214 12.96 10.97 -21.01
N GLU A 215 11.90 10.93 -21.81
CA GLU A 215 11.88 11.57 -23.11
C GLU A 215 11.42 13.00 -22.92
N TRP A 216 12.38 13.85 -22.61
CA TRP A 216 12.27 15.31 -22.70
C TRP A 216 12.18 15.75 -24.18
N ASP A 217 11.25 15.17 -24.94
CA ASP A 217 10.91 15.61 -26.30
C ASP A 217 9.93 16.79 -26.32
N GLY A 218 10.10 17.70 -25.42
CA GLY A 218 9.25 18.89 -25.32
C GLY A 218 10.03 20.22 -25.32
N MET A 219 11.30 20.25 -25.68
CA MET A 219 11.88 21.51 -26.07
C MET A 219 11.41 21.86 -27.49
N PRO A 220 10.68 22.96 -27.68
CA PRO A 220 10.40 23.43 -29.04
C PRO A 220 11.74 23.65 -29.74
N ARG A 221 12.04 22.84 -30.75
CA ARG A 221 13.13 23.08 -31.70
C ARG A 221 12.77 24.32 -32.51
N GLY A 222 12.85 25.46 -31.85
CA GLY A 222 12.44 26.74 -32.44
C GLY A 222 13.29 27.93 -32.01
N ILE A 223 14.45 27.67 -31.38
CA ILE A 223 15.48 28.69 -31.31
C ILE A 223 16.58 28.23 -32.26
N SER A 224 16.34 28.40 -33.55
CA SER A 224 17.41 28.51 -34.52
C SER A 224 18.34 29.57 -34.00
N SER A 225 19.61 29.23 -33.83
CA SER A 225 20.70 30.14 -33.66
C SER A 225 20.67 31.15 -34.82
N GLY A 226 19.88 32.17 -34.67
CA GLY A 226 20.00 33.38 -35.48
C GLY A 226 21.34 33.99 -35.12
N ARG A 227 22.28 33.74 -36.02
CA ARG A 227 23.56 34.47 -36.12
C ARG A 227 23.23 35.94 -36.11
N PRO A 228 23.83 36.78 -35.27
CA PRO A 228 23.66 38.21 -35.30
C PRO A 228 24.58 38.77 -36.36
N ASP A 229 24.18 38.71 -37.63
CA ASP A 229 24.78 39.47 -38.67
C ASP A 229 23.67 40.03 -39.57
N ASP A 230 23.73 41.35 -39.68
CA ASP A 230 23.16 42.19 -40.72
C ASP A 230 21.62 42.30 -40.78
N ASP A 231 21.06 43.27 -40.10
CA ASP A 231 20.63 44.46 -40.86
C ASP A 231 20.23 45.56 -39.87
N ALA A 232 21.06 46.53 -39.96
CA ALA A 232 20.91 47.83 -39.38
C ALA A 232 19.67 48.56 -39.92
N ALA A 233 19.19 49.41 -39.09
CA ALA A 233 18.56 50.66 -39.46
C ALA A 233 17.27 50.54 -40.31
N ALA A 234 16.19 50.75 -39.68
CA ALA A 234 15.24 51.76 -40.10
C ALA A 234 14.04 51.75 -39.18
N GLY A 235 13.99 52.74 -38.40
CA GLY A 235 12.87 53.67 -38.40
C GLY A 235 11.65 53.14 -37.68
N VAL A 236 11.32 53.79 -36.72
CA VAL A 236 10.42 54.90 -36.56
C VAL A 236 9.73 54.81 -35.23
N PHE A 237 10.12 55.61 -34.36
CA PHE A 237 9.34 56.55 -33.58
C PHE A 237 7.93 56.82 -34.14
N CYS A 238 6.94 56.64 -33.31
CA CYS A 238 5.73 57.46 -33.13
C CYS A 238 4.87 56.72 -32.12
N ALA A 239 4.72 57.20 -30.95
CA ALA A 239 4.01 58.36 -30.44
C ALA A 239 2.54 58.07 -30.13
N THR A 240 2.26 58.25 -28.86
CA THR A 240 1.04 58.89 -28.30
C THR A 240 -0.31 58.22 -28.52
N GLY A 241 -0.96 58.03 -27.39
CA GLY A 241 -2.38 57.89 -27.21
C GLY A 241 -2.67 57.30 -25.82
#